data_a83e12886d0248e36e8a0fd221549fa0
#
_entry.id   a83e12886d0248e36e8a0fd221549fa0
#
_cell.length_a   1.000
_cell.length_b   1.000
_cell.length_c   1.000
_cell.angle_alpha   90.00
_cell.angle_beta   90.00
_cell.angle_gamma   90.00
#
_symmetry.space_group_name_H-M   'P 1'
#
loop_
_entity.id
_entity.type
_entity.pdbx_description
1 polymer ?
#
loop_
_entity_poly.entity_id
_entity_poly.type
_entity_poly.pdbx_seq_one_letter_code
_entity_poly.pdbx_strand_id
1 'polypeptide(L)'
;NLYDAKEINRLSPWNNVSDRQVYKMGRKQQVYDILGVSHLDYYDLYRKFTYTNRESYRLDHIAHVELGESKDDNPYETFREWYLKDFQSFIDYNIQDVEIVDRLEDKMRLIELCLTMAYDAKVNYMDVLGSVKYWDILIYNELRKKNIVIPQKIQRNKDEKFEGAYVKDPQVGLHKWVMSFDLNSLYPHLIMQYNISPETLVANEKVKNISVNKMLDKKVDTSILKGVTLTPNGALFKTTTKGFLPELMQKMYDDRVKYKQLMLEAKKDYERTKDPKLKKTISKFNNIQMAKKISLNSAYGAIGNVWFRYYNLLVAEAITTSGQFAIRYIERSLNGYLNKILETNGEEYIIASDTDSVYIRFDKLVGKVFKDETDKSKIVDFLDKVATDKIEPFIDKSYQELADYVNAYEQKMQMKREVIADKGIWTAKKRYILNAHDVEGVRYKEPKLKIMGVEAVKSSTPAPCREKIKEALVIIMNEDSKVLNSFIQDFRTEFMKLEPDVVAYPRSVNGLLKWTESHNLFKKGAPIHVKGAILYNHLLKEKKLQGKYPYIQEGDKIKFLHMK
;
A
#
# COMPACT_ATOMS: atom_id res chain seq x y z
N ASN A 1 -37.24 -11.37 -4.72
CA ASN A 1 -37.59 -12.77 -5.08
C ASN A 1 -38.55 -12.79 -6.27
N LEU A 2 -38.02 -12.46 -7.45
CA LEU A 2 -38.77 -12.48 -8.72
C LEU A 2 -38.70 -13.85 -9.42
N TYR A 3 -37.83 -14.75 -8.97
CA TYR A 3 -37.56 -16.04 -9.60
C TYR A 3 -37.66 -17.19 -8.61
N ASP A 4 -38.14 -18.34 -9.08
CA ASP A 4 -38.11 -19.61 -8.33
C ASP A 4 -36.64 -20.03 -8.10
N ALA A 5 -36.34 -20.59 -6.94
CA ALA A 5 -35.00 -21.10 -6.59
C ALA A 5 -34.46 -22.12 -7.62
N LYS A 6 -35.34 -22.86 -8.29
CA LYS A 6 -35.00 -23.79 -9.38
C LYS A 6 -34.47 -23.07 -10.64
N GLU A 7 -34.99 -21.87 -10.93
CA GLU A 7 -34.53 -21.09 -12.10
C GLU A 7 -33.17 -20.46 -11.87
N ILE A 8 -32.86 -20.04 -10.62
CA ILE A 8 -31.55 -19.51 -10.26
C ILE A 8 -30.46 -20.57 -10.47
N ASN A 9 -30.74 -21.84 -10.21
CA ASN A 9 -29.79 -22.92 -10.42
C ASN A 9 -29.34 -23.06 -11.87
N ARG A 10 -30.16 -22.63 -12.85
CA ARG A 10 -29.81 -22.64 -14.29
C ARG A 10 -28.65 -21.70 -14.66
N LEU A 11 -28.28 -20.76 -13.77
CA LEU A 11 -27.09 -19.94 -13.94
C LEU A 11 -25.78 -20.76 -13.81
N SER A 12 -25.85 -21.90 -13.16
CA SER A 12 -24.73 -22.84 -13.05
C SER A 12 -24.77 -23.89 -14.16
N PRO A 13 -23.64 -24.16 -14.85
CA PRO A 13 -23.56 -25.25 -15.82
C PRO A 13 -23.80 -26.64 -15.19
N TRP A 14 -23.71 -26.74 -13.86
CA TRP A 14 -24.02 -27.97 -13.10
C TRP A 14 -25.33 -27.87 -12.33
N ASN A 15 -26.19 -26.90 -12.67
CA ASN A 15 -27.48 -26.66 -12.03
C ASN A 15 -27.39 -26.56 -10.50
N ASN A 16 -26.32 -25.93 -10.00
CA ASN A 16 -26.05 -25.80 -8.58
C ASN A 16 -25.62 -24.38 -8.22
N VAL A 17 -26.47 -23.67 -7.48
CA VAL A 17 -26.20 -22.35 -6.90
C VAL A 17 -26.46 -22.45 -5.41
N SER A 18 -25.46 -22.18 -4.59
CA SER A 18 -25.59 -22.10 -3.14
C SER A 18 -25.52 -20.65 -2.68
N ASP A 19 -26.20 -20.35 -1.59
CA ASP A 19 -26.11 -19.05 -0.94
C ASP A 19 -25.38 -19.15 0.38
N ARG A 20 -24.65 -18.10 0.72
CA ARG A 20 -23.98 -17.96 2.00
C ARG A 20 -23.95 -16.51 2.47
N GLN A 21 -23.91 -16.34 3.78
CA GLN A 21 -23.76 -15.03 4.37
C GLN A 21 -22.29 -14.73 4.62
N VAL A 22 -21.82 -13.59 4.14
CA VAL A 22 -20.47 -13.10 4.36
C VAL A 22 -20.51 -11.74 5.07
N TYR A 23 -19.53 -11.50 5.93
CA TYR A 23 -19.31 -10.18 6.47
C TYR A 23 -18.25 -9.47 5.63
N LYS A 24 -18.67 -8.48 4.84
CA LYS A 24 -17.78 -7.67 4.01
C LYS A 24 -17.93 -6.21 4.44
N MET A 25 -16.82 -5.58 4.84
CA MET A 25 -16.78 -4.19 5.30
C MET A 25 -17.79 -3.89 6.45
N GLY A 26 -17.89 -4.81 7.42
CA GLY A 26 -18.81 -4.66 8.55
C GLY A 26 -20.27 -4.96 8.24
N ARG A 27 -20.61 -5.35 7.01
CA ARG A 27 -21.97 -5.68 6.57
C ARG A 27 -22.14 -7.18 6.42
N LYS A 28 -23.31 -7.65 6.82
CA LYS A 28 -23.79 -8.98 6.50
C LYS A 28 -24.39 -8.94 5.09
N GLN A 29 -23.75 -9.61 4.16
CA GLN A 29 -24.20 -9.68 2.76
C GLN A 29 -24.50 -11.14 2.40
N GLN A 30 -25.56 -11.35 1.66
CA GLN A 30 -25.87 -12.64 1.05
C GLN A 30 -25.14 -12.72 -0.28
N VAL A 31 -24.34 -13.75 -0.46
CA VAL A 31 -23.55 -14.01 -1.67
C VAL A 31 -24.01 -15.34 -2.24
N TYR A 32 -24.15 -15.38 -3.56
CA TYR A 32 -24.50 -16.58 -4.30
C TYR A 32 -23.26 -17.14 -4.97
N ASP A 33 -22.91 -18.38 -4.64
CA ASP A 33 -21.81 -19.11 -5.28
C ASP A 33 -22.41 -19.95 -6.44
N ILE A 34 -22.18 -19.51 -7.67
CA ILE A 34 -22.62 -20.20 -8.88
C ILE A 34 -21.55 -21.23 -9.25
N LEU A 35 -21.82 -22.49 -9.00
CA LEU A 35 -20.83 -23.53 -9.23
C LEU A 35 -20.49 -23.64 -10.72
N GLY A 36 -19.19 -23.58 -11.06
CA GLY A 36 -18.67 -23.59 -12.43
C GLY A 36 -18.58 -22.22 -13.10
N VAL A 37 -19.02 -21.14 -12.44
CA VAL A 37 -18.88 -19.77 -12.93
C VAL A 37 -18.05 -18.94 -11.95
N SER A 38 -16.95 -18.37 -12.41
CA SER A 38 -16.17 -17.42 -11.62
C SER A 38 -16.70 -16.01 -11.78
N HIS A 39 -17.01 -15.37 -10.67
CA HIS A 39 -17.58 -14.03 -10.62
C HIS A 39 -16.51 -13.03 -10.20
N LEU A 40 -16.15 -12.10 -11.09
CA LEU A 40 -15.21 -11.02 -10.81
C LEU A 40 -15.96 -9.69 -10.82
N ASP A 41 -16.11 -9.08 -9.65
CA ASP A 41 -16.65 -7.72 -9.53
C ASP A 41 -15.53 -6.72 -9.80
N TYR A 42 -15.70 -5.84 -10.80
CA TYR A 42 -14.69 -4.83 -11.15
C TYR A 42 -14.41 -3.84 -10.01
N TYR A 43 -15.41 -3.57 -9.18
CA TYR A 43 -15.26 -2.79 -7.95
C TYR A 43 -14.23 -3.44 -7.00
N ASP A 44 -14.31 -4.77 -6.81
CA ASP A 44 -13.36 -5.49 -5.95
C ASP A 44 -11.96 -5.52 -6.57
N LEU A 45 -11.84 -5.70 -7.89
CA LEU A 45 -10.56 -5.64 -8.61
C LEU A 45 -9.92 -4.25 -8.47
N TYR A 46 -10.70 -3.19 -8.73
CA TYR A 46 -10.22 -1.82 -8.59
C TYR A 46 -9.70 -1.54 -7.19
N ARG A 47 -10.47 -1.88 -6.15
CA ARG A 47 -10.04 -1.67 -4.76
C ARG A 47 -8.84 -2.50 -4.33
N LYS A 48 -8.71 -3.69 -4.88
CA LYS A 48 -7.59 -4.60 -4.55
C LYS A 48 -6.30 -4.17 -5.20
N PHE A 49 -6.34 -3.74 -6.45
CA PHE A 49 -5.14 -3.52 -7.27
C PHE A 49 -4.76 -2.05 -7.46
N THR A 50 -5.58 -1.10 -6.99
CA THR A 50 -5.20 0.30 -6.96
C THR A 50 -4.78 0.71 -5.55
N TYR A 51 -3.62 1.38 -5.45
CA TYR A 51 -3.06 1.77 -4.15
C TYR A 51 -3.56 3.13 -3.65
N THR A 52 -4.25 3.90 -4.51
CA THR A 52 -4.75 5.22 -4.17
C THR A 52 -6.18 5.15 -3.66
N ASN A 53 -6.41 5.63 -2.43
CA ASN A 53 -7.75 5.74 -1.90
C ASN A 53 -8.53 6.85 -2.62
N ARG A 54 -9.74 6.54 -3.09
CA ARG A 54 -10.64 7.49 -3.75
C ARG A 54 -11.66 8.07 -2.78
N GLU A 55 -12.18 9.25 -3.09
CA GLU A 55 -13.27 9.89 -2.32
C GLU A 55 -14.56 9.08 -2.39
N SER A 56 -14.83 8.51 -3.55
CA SER A 56 -15.95 7.62 -3.81
C SER A 56 -15.48 6.45 -4.67
N TYR A 57 -16.16 5.31 -4.56
CA TYR A 57 -15.95 4.14 -5.43
C TYR A 57 -17.19 3.87 -6.29
N ARG A 58 -18.09 4.84 -6.42
CA ARG A 58 -19.20 4.78 -7.39
C ARG A 58 -18.62 4.83 -8.80
N LEU A 59 -19.26 4.14 -9.72
CA LEU A 59 -18.78 4.03 -11.12
C LEU A 59 -18.57 5.40 -11.76
N ASP A 60 -19.49 6.33 -11.58
CA ASP A 60 -19.38 7.70 -12.07
C ASP A 60 -18.09 8.39 -11.61
N HIS A 61 -17.82 8.38 -10.29
CA HIS A 61 -16.61 9.00 -9.75
C HIS A 61 -15.33 8.33 -10.26
N ILE A 62 -15.32 7.00 -10.40
CA ILE A 62 -14.15 6.29 -10.92
C ILE A 62 -13.96 6.56 -12.41
N ALA A 63 -15.04 6.62 -13.20
CA ALA A 63 -15.00 7.01 -14.60
C ALA A 63 -14.42 8.42 -14.79
N HIS A 64 -14.88 9.38 -13.99
CA HIS A 64 -14.35 10.74 -14.00
C HIS A 64 -12.86 10.79 -13.68
N VAL A 65 -12.43 10.12 -12.62
CA VAL A 65 -11.02 10.15 -12.18
C VAL A 65 -10.10 9.40 -13.14
N GLU A 66 -10.55 8.26 -13.69
CA GLU A 66 -9.69 7.42 -14.53
C GLU A 66 -9.81 7.74 -16.01
N LEU A 67 -11.00 8.05 -16.50
CA LEU A 67 -11.26 8.26 -17.93
C LEU A 67 -11.50 9.74 -18.30
N GLY A 68 -11.83 10.60 -17.31
CA GLY A 68 -12.29 11.97 -17.56
C GLY A 68 -13.74 12.05 -18.03
N GLU A 69 -14.50 10.96 -17.89
CA GLU A 69 -15.87 10.82 -18.33
C GLU A 69 -16.82 10.79 -17.13
N SER A 70 -18.07 11.20 -17.32
CA SER A 70 -19.13 11.12 -16.31
C SER A 70 -20.30 10.31 -16.86
N LYS A 71 -21.08 9.71 -15.97
CA LYS A 71 -22.33 9.05 -16.32
C LYS A 71 -23.42 10.10 -16.59
N ASP A 72 -24.42 9.71 -17.35
CA ASP A 72 -25.63 10.49 -17.49
C ASP A 72 -26.43 10.52 -16.18
N ASP A 73 -27.08 11.62 -15.90
CA ASP A 73 -27.92 11.75 -14.72
C ASP A 73 -29.26 11.03 -14.91
N ASN A 74 -29.79 10.48 -13.81
CA ASN A 74 -31.14 9.95 -13.80
C ASN A 74 -32.16 11.10 -13.94
N PRO A 75 -32.92 11.20 -15.05
CA PRO A 75 -33.89 12.26 -15.25
C PRO A 75 -35.18 12.11 -14.44
N TYR A 76 -35.34 10.99 -13.72
CA TYR A 76 -36.53 10.69 -12.92
C TYR A 76 -36.18 10.57 -11.43
N GLU A 77 -37.18 10.65 -10.56
CA GLU A 77 -36.97 10.55 -9.10
C GLU A 77 -36.44 9.16 -8.67
N THR A 78 -36.83 8.10 -9.37
CA THR A 78 -36.41 6.72 -9.06
C THR A 78 -36.10 5.95 -10.34
N PHE A 79 -35.22 4.95 -10.26
CA PHE A 79 -34.96 4.02 -11.36
C PHE A 79 -36.21 3.24 -11.79
N ARG A 80 -37.15 2.95 -10.85
CA ARG A 80 -38.40 2.28 -11.18
C ARG A 80 -39.28 3.17 -12.04
N GLU A 81 -39.35 4.46 -11.73
CA GLU A 81 -40.09 5.43 -12.53
C GLU A 81 -39.50 5.56 -13.91
N TRP A 82 -38.19 5.66 -14.04
CA TRP A 82 -37.46 5.70 -15.30
C TRP A 82 -37.77 4.45 -16.14
N TYR A 83 -37.60 3.27 -15.58
CA TYR A 83 -37.94 2.00 -16.25
C TYR A 83 -39.38 1.94 -16.77
N LEU A 84 -40.33 2.48 -16.04
CA LEU A 84 -41.74 2.44 -16.42
C LEU A 84 -42.14 3.52 -17.45
N LYS A 85 -41.53 4.71 -17.40
CA LYS A 85 -41.88 5.86 -18.22
C LYS A 85 -41.06 5.99 -19.52
N ASP A 86 -39.77 5.60 -19.46
CA ASP A 86 -38.85 5.70 -20.59
C ASP A 86 -37.89 4.52 -20.60
N PHE A 87 -38.39 3.39 -21.02
CA PHE A 87 -37.66 2.12 -20.99
C PHE A 87 -36.42 2.14 -21.88
N GLN A 88 -36.48 2.77 -23.07
CA GLN A 88 -35.33 2.81 -23.97
C GLN A 88 -34.17 3.60 -23.38
N SER A 89 -34.42 4.80 -22.89
CA SER A 89 -33.40 5.62 -22.24
C SER A 89 -32.81 4.94 -20.98
N PHE A 90 -33.63 4.17 -20.25
CA PHE A 90 -33.13 3.35 -19.13
C PHE A 90 -32.17 2.24 -19.59
N ILE A 91 -32.46 1.61 -20.74
CA ILE A 91 -31.57 0.59 -21.34
C ILE A 91 -30.27 1.24 -21.83
N ASP A 92 -30.35 2.40 -22.52
CA ASP A 92 -29.17 3.14 -23.00
C ASP A 92 -28.24 3.54 -21.85
N TYR A 93 -28.81 3.99 -20.73
CA TYR A 93 -28.05 4.25 -19.51
C TYR A 93 -27.33 2.99 -18.98
N ASN A 94 -27.99 1.83 -19.00
CA ASN A 94 -27.37 0.57 -18.58
C ASN A 94 -26.25 0.13 -19.52
N ILE A 95 -26.41 0.35 -20.83
CA ILE A 95 -25.35 0.10 -21.82
C ILE A 95 -24.15 1.00 -21.55
N GLN A 96 -24.36 2.29 -21.30
CA GLN A 96 -23.28 3.21 -20.92
C GLN A 96 -22.50 2.73 -19.68
N ASP A 97 -23.19 2.20 -18.66
CA ASP A 97 -22.56 1.64 -17.47
C ASP A 97 -21.60 0.49 -17.82
N VAL A 98 -22.01 -0.41 -18.71
CA VAL A 98 -21.19 -1.54 -19.17
C VAL A 98 -19.99 -1.03 -19.98
N GLU A 99 -20.20 -0.10 -20.90
CA GLU A 99 -19.14 0.47 -21.73
C GLU A 99 -18.08 1.22 -20.91
N ILE A 100 -18.49 1.92 -19.84
CA ILE A 100 -17.54 2.56 -18.91
C ILE A 100 -16.64 1.51 -18.26
N VAL A 101 -17.19 0.38 -17.82
CA VAL A 101 -16.40 -0.70 -17.23
C VAL A 101 -15.44 -1.30 -18.25
N ASP A 102 -15.86 -1.47 -19.51
CA ASP A 102 -15.01 -1.96 -20.61
C ASP A 102 -13.83 -1.00 -20.86
N ARG A 103 -14.11 0.32 -20.96
CA ARG A 103 -13.06 1.35 -21.11
C ARG A 103 -12.11 1.41 -19.91
N LEU A 104 -12.62 1.18 -18.68
CA LEU A 104 -11.78 1.08 -17.49
C LEU A 104 -10.84 -0.13 -17.59
N GLU A 105 -11.35 -1.30 -18.03
CA GLU A 105 -10.51 -2.48 -18.25
C GLU A 105 -9.48 -2.25 -19.36
N ASP A 106 -9.86 -1.61 -20.46
CA ASP A 106 -8.95 -1.27 -21.54
C ASP A 106 -7.75 -0.42 -21.07
N LYS A 107 -8.02 0.52 -20.16
CA LYS A 107 -6.98 1.37 -19.56
C LYS A 107 -6.17 0.64 -18.48
N MET A 108 -6.84 -0.04 -17.57
CA MET A 108 -6.24 -0.50 -16.30
C MET A 108 -5.78 -1.95 -16.33
N ARG A 109 -6.38 -2.79 -17.17
CA ARG A 109 -6.04 -4.21 -17.34
C ARG A 109 -6.10 -5.01 -16.03
N LEU A 110 -7.09 -4.77 -15.18
CA LEU A 110 -7.20 -5.41 -13.87
C LEU A 110 -7.70 -6.86 -13.97
N ILE A 111 -8.55 -7.17 -14.93
CA ILE A 111 -8.98 -8.54 -15.21
C ILE A 111 -7.79 -9.35 -15.73
N GLU A 112 -7.03 -8.81 -16.69
CA GLU A 112 -5.83 -9.47 -17.21
C GLU A 112 -4.79 -9.72 -16.10
N LEU A 113 -4.59 -8.75 -15.19
CA LEU A 113 -3.73 -8.91 -14.02
C LEU A 113 -4.24 -10.02 -13.09
N CYS A 114 -5.54 -10.04 -12.78
CA CYS A 114 -6.16 -11.06 -11.95
C CYS A 114 -5.99 -12.47 -12.55
N LEU A 115 -6.25 -12.62 -13.86
CA LEU A 115 -6.05 -13.88 -14.57
C LEU A 115 -4.58 -14.31 -14.55
N THR A 116 -3.66 -13.39 -14.79
CA THR A 116 -2.21 -13.66 -14.71
C THR A 116 -1.83 -14.21 -13.34
N MET A 117 -2.31 -13.59 -12.26
CA MET A 117 -2.07 -14.06 -10.90
C MET A 117 -2.68 -15.44 -10.65
N ALA A 118 -3.90 -15.66 -11.12
CA ALA A 118 -4.60 -16.94 -10.96
C ALA A 118 -3.88 -18.09 -11.66
N TYR A 119 -3.43 -17.89 -12.90
CA TYR A 119 -2.65 -18.88 -13.64
C TYR A 119 -1.28 -19.14 -13.02
N ASP A 120 -0.60 -18.09 -12.56
CA ASP A 120 0.72 -18.24 -11.92
C ASP A 120 0.65 -19.07 -10.64
N ALA A 121 -0.33 -18.80 -9.78
CA ALA A 121 -0.52 -19.52 -8.51
C ALA A 121 -1.37 -20.80 -8.64
N LYS A 122 -1.99 -21.05 -9.81
CA LYS A 122 -2.94 -22.13 -10.05
C LYS A 122 -4.11 -22.12 -9.07
N VAL A 123 -4.69 -20.94 -8.88
CA VAL A 123 -5.85 -20.68 -8.03
C VAL A 123 -7.07 -20.31 -8.88
N ASN A 124 -8.27 -20.37 -8.29
CA ASN A 124 -9.45 -19.82 -8.94
C ASN A 124 -9.34 -18.29 -9.00
N TYR A 125 -9.90 -17.66 -10.04
CA TYR A 125 -9.87 -16.21 -10.25
C TYR A 125 -10.36 -15.42 -9.03
N MET A 126 -11.45 -15.85 -8.40
CA MET A 126 -11.98 -15.21 -7.18
C MET A 126 -11.02 -15.31 -5.98
N ASP A 127 -10.19 -16.34 -5.93
CA ASP A 127 -9.27 -16.58 -4.81
C ASP A 127 -8.08 -15.63 -4.80
N VAL A 128 -7.77 -15.01 -5.94
CA VAL A 128 -6.73 -13.98 -6.07
C VAL A 128 -7.02 -12.76 -5.19
N LEU A 129 -8.29 -12.45 -4.94
CA LEU A 129 -8.69 -11.35 -4.07
C LEU A 129 -8.32 -11.57 -2.60
N GLY A 130 -8.17 -12.83 -2.17
CA GLY A 130 -7.85 -13.23 -0.81
C GLY A 130 -6.38 -13.66 -0.63
N SER A 131 -5.53 -12.84 0.00
CA SER A 131 -4.11 -13.15 0.17
C SER A 131 -3.85 -14.48 0.89
N VAL A 132 -4.63 -14.81 1.91
CA VAL A 132 -4.47 -16.07 2.68
C VAL A 132 -4.72 -17.28 1.81
N LYS A 133 -5.83 -17.29 1.04
CA LYS A 133 -6.18 -18.42 0.18
C LYS A 133 -5.23 -18.53 -1.01
N TYR A 134 -4.84 -17.42 -1.58
CA TYR A 134 -3.83 -17.37 -2.65
C TYR A 134 -2.51 -18.03 -2.23
N TRP A 135 -1.96 -17.63 -1.08
CA TRP A 135 -0.71 -18.16 -0.57
C TRP A 135 -0.84 -19.62 -0.10
N ASP A 136 -1.96 -20.00 0.50
CA ASP A 136 -2.21 -21.41 0.91
C ASP A 136 -2.16 -22.36 -0.29
N ILE A 137 -2.77 -22.00 -1.42
CA ILE A 137 -2.78 -22.81 -2.63
C ILE A 137 -1.42 -22.76 -3.35
N LEU A 138 -0.78 -21.58 -3.40
CA LEU A 138 0.54 -21.43 -4.00
C LEU A 138 1.56 -22.35 -3.31
N ILE A 139 1.59 -22.35 -1.97
CA ILE A 139 2.45 -23.22 -1.18
C ILE A 139 2.07 -24.70 -1.38
N TYR A 140 0.77 -25.01 -1.38
CA TYR A 140 0.30 -26.37 -1.67
C TYR A 140 0.87 -26.90 -3.00
N ASN A 141 0.80 -26.10 -4.07
CA ASN A 141 1.30 -26.49 -5.37
C ASN A 141 2.82 -26.74 -5.38
N GLU A 142 3.59 -25.94 -4.65
CA GLU A 142 5.05 -26.14 -4.55
C GLU A 142 5.41 -27.36 -3.68
N LEU A 143 4.76 -27.57 -2.54
CA LEU A 143 5.02 -28.71 -1.67
C LEU A 143 4.57 -30.03 -2.30
N ARG A 144 3.44 -30.01 -3.04
CA ARG A 144 2.98 -31.19 -3.81
C ARG A 144 4.01 -31.67 -4.83
N LYS A 145 4.69 -30.74 -5.54
CA LYS A 145 5.79 -31.12 -6.46
C LYS A 145 6.95 -31.85 -5.77
N LYS A 146 7.13 -31.59 -4.49
CA LYS A 146 8.16 -32.19 -3.63
C LYS A 146 7.64 -33.43 -2.88
N ASN A 147 6.41 -33.90 -3.15
CA ASN A 147 5.72 -34.98 -2.44
C ASN A 147 5.58 -34.71 -0.93
N ILE A 148 5.47 -33.45 -0.52
CA ILE A 148 5.28 -33.05 0.88
C ILE A 148 3.80 -32.81 1.14
N VAL A 149 3.27 -33.49 2.16
CA VAL A 149 1.89 -33.33 2.63
C VAL A 149 1.77 -32.06 3.45
N ILE A 150 0.77 -31.22 3.13
CA ILE A 150 0.51 -30.00 3.89
C ILE A 150 -0.19 -30.33 5.22
N PRO A 151 0.06 -29.54 6.30
CA PRO A 151 -0.61 -29.72 7.58
C PRO A 151 -2.11 -29.38 7.47
N GLN A 152 -2.91 -29.92 8.39
CA GLN A 152 -4.33 -29.56 8.49
C GLN A 152 -4.49 -28.08 8.89
N LYS A 153 -5.57 -27.44 8.43
CA LYS A 153 -5.92 -26.09 8.82
C LYS A 153 -6.52 -26.09 10.22
N ILE A 154 -5.90 -25.36 11.13
CA ILE A 154 -6.33 -25.25 12.52
C ILE A 154 -7.11 -23.94 12.67
N GLN A 155 -8.29 -23.99 13.31
CA GLN A 155 -9.00 -22.78 13.74
C GLN A 155 -8.28 -22.18 14.95
N ARG A 156 -8.02 -20.88 14.91
CA ARG A 156 -7.33 -20.14 15.96
C ARG A 156 -8.11 -18.88 16.31
N ASN A 157 -8.04 -18.44 17.56
CA ASN A 157 -8.58 -17.17 17.99
C ASN A 157 -7.55 -16.05 17.78
N LYS A 158 -8.03 -14.84 17.54
CA LYS A 158 -7.18 -13.66 17.33
C LYS A 158 -6.95 -12.97 18.69
N ASP A 159 -6.26 -13.60 19.60
CA ASP A 159 -6.11 -13.11 20.98
C ASP A 159 -4.78 -12.39 21.22
N GLU A 160 -3.79 -12.53 20.34
CA GLU A 160 -2.45 -11.99 20.53
C GLU A 160 -2.10 -10.93 19.48
N LYS A 161 -1.46 -9.86 19.93
CA LYS A 161 -0.89 -8.81 19.09
C LYS A 161 0.62 -8.88 19.20
N PHE A 162 1.32 -8.65 18.09
CA PHE A 162 2.77 -8.53 18.04
C PHE A 162 3.17 -7.16 17.49
N GLU A 163 4.43 -6.81 17.74
CA GLU A 163 4.97 -5.52 17.36
C GLU A 163 5.16 -5.41 15.83
N GLY A 164 4.73 -4.29 15.26
CA GLY A 164 4.81 -4.04 13.83
C GLY A 164 6.15 -3.42 13.40
N ALA A 165 6.12 -2.67 12.30
CA ALA A 165 7.28 -1.96 11.76
C ALA A 165 7.71 -0.79 12.66
N TYR A 166 9.00 -0.44 12.60
CA TYR A 166 9.55 0.75 13.24
C TYR A 166 9.38 1.99 12.37
N VAL A 167 9.01 3.08 13.00
CA VAL A 167 8.97 4.43 12.41
C VAL A 167 9.63 5.40 13.40
N LYS A 168 10.72 6.02 12.97
CA LYS A 168 11.43 7.04 13.76
C LYS A 168 10.57 8.29 13.93
N ASP A 169 10.64 8.93 15.10
CA ASP A 169 10.14 10.30 15.25
C ASP A 169 10.99 11.24 14.39
N PRO A 170 10.39 11.96 13.43
CA PRO A 170 11.18 12.79 12.54
C PRO A 170 11.71 14.04 13.25
N GLN A 171 12.83 14.57 12.78
CA GLN A 171 13.22 15.93 13.09
C GLN A 171 12.25 16.88 12.35
N VAL A 172 11.26 17.42 13.08
CA VAL A 172 10.24 18.30 12.53
C VAL A 172 10.87 19.61 12.04
N GLY A 173 10.47 20.08 10.87
CA GLY A 173 10.95 21.32 10.28
C GLY A 173 11.39 21.19 8.83
N LEU A 174 12.03 22.24 8.33
CA LEU A 174 12.61 22.32 7.01
C LEU A 174 14.07 21.83 7.03
N HIS A 175 14.39 20.92 6.12
CA HIS A 175 15.74 20.39 5.90
C HIS A 175 16.18 20.66 4.47
N LYS A 176 17.46 20.96 4.27
CA LYS A 176 18.05 21.19 2.96
C LYS A 176 18.84 19.96 2.51
N TRP A 177 18.85 19.72 1.21
CA TRP A 177 19.60 18.64 0.56
C TRP A 177 19.38 17.28 1.19
N VAL A 178 18.17 16.78 0.99
CA VAL A 178 17.75 15.50 1.55
C VAL A 178 17.82 14.40 0.48
N MET A 179 18.44 13.29 0.82
CA MET A 179 18.33 12.05 0.04
C MET A 179 17.58 10.99 0.82
N SER A 180 16.74 10.23 0.12
CA SER A 180 16.16 9.00 0.68
C SER A 180 16.79 7.76 0.07
N PHE A 181 16.93 6.73 0.91
CA PHE A 181 17.35 5.39 0.53
C PHE A 181 16.28 4.40 0.98
N ASP A 182 15.94 3.45 0.11
CA ASP A 182 14.85 2.49 0.33
C ASP A 182 15.32 1.04 0.17
N LEU A 183 14.83 0.15 1.04
CA LEU A 183 15.10 -1.27 1.00
C LEU A 183 14.21 -1.97 -0.03
N ASN A 184 14.82 -2.68 -0.94
CA ASN A 184 14.10 -3.45 -1.93
C ASN A 184 13.27 -4.57 -1.29
N SER A 185 11.92 -4.47 -1.32
CA SER A 185 11.01 -5.54 -0.87
C SER A 185 11.39 -6.12 0.49
N LEU A 186 11.47 -5.30 1.54
CA LEU A 186 12.03 -5.61 2.87
C LEU A 186 11.62 -6.99 3.41
N TYR A 187 10.32 -7.25 3.59
CA TYR A 187 9.89 -8.50 4.25
C TYR A 187 10.20 -9.78 3.46
N PRO A 188 10.02 -9.85 2.13
CA PRO A 188 10.50 -10.98 1.35
C PRO A 188 12.01 -11.22 1.50
N HIS A 189 12.83 -10.17 1.50
CA HIS A 189 14.28 -10.29 1.65
C HIS A 189 14.69 -10.74 3.06
N LEU A 190 13.98 -10.29 4.11
CA LEU A 190 14.19 -10.79 5.47
C LEU A 190 13.83 -12.28 5.59
N ILE A 191 12.75 -12.72 4.96
CA ILE A 191 12.38 -14.14 4.93
C ILE A 191 13.51 -14.95 4.29
N MET A 192 14.10 -14.48 3.20
CA MET A 192 15.24 -15.13 2.54
C MET A 192 16.51 -15.07 3.38
N GLN A 193 16.85 -13.92 3.95
CA GLN A 193 18.09 -13.68 4.70
C GLN A 193 18.17 -14.53 5.97
N TYR A 194 17.10 -14.59 6.73
CA TYR A 194 17.03 -15.37 7.98
C TYR A 194 16.51 -16.79 7.78
N ASN A 195 16.27 -17.20 6.54
CA ASN A 195 15.68 -18.51 6.22
C ASN A 195 14.38 -18.78 6.99
N ILE A 196 13.51 -17.76 7.09
CA ILE A 196 12.28 -17.83 7.88
C ILE A 196 11.24 -18.71 7.17
N SER A 197 10.97 -19.87 7.76
CA SER A 197 9.96 -20.83 7.26
C SER A 197 9.48 -21.69 8.43
N PRO A 198 8.26 -22.24 8.41
CA PRO A 198 7.78 -23.10 9.50
C PRO A 198 8.67 -24.30 9.80
N GLU A 199 9.22 -24.94 8.77
CA GLU A 199 10.06 -26.15 8.92
C GLU A 199 11.52 -25.84 9.28
N THR A 200 11.95 -24.61 9.11
CA THR A 200 13.29 -24.17 9.53
C THR A 200 13.30 -23.61 10.94
N LEU A 201 12.14 -23.30 11.51
CA LEU A 201 12.03 -22.89 12.92
C LEU A 201 12.51 -24.03 13.82
N VAL A 202 13.52 -23.76 14.67
CA VAL A 202 14.15 -24.80 15.49
C VAL A 202 13.24 -25.26 16.63
N ALA A 203 12.61 -24.30 17.31
CA ALA A 203 11.64 -24.56 18.37
C ALA A 203 10.58 -23.46 18.40
N ASN A 204 9.38 -23.77 18.88
CA ASN A 204 8.32 -22.79 19.01
C ASN A 204 8.44 -21.97 20.33
N GLU A 205 9.69 -21.70 20.72
CA GLU A 205 10.05 -20.95 21.94
C GLU A 205 11.10 -19.91 21.59
N LYS A 206 11.08 -18.80 22.38
CA LYS A 206 12.05 -17.71 22.25
C LYS A 206 13.30 -17.97 23.11
N VAL A 207 14.47 -17.69 22.57
CA VAL A 207 15.66 -17.52 23.37
C VAL A 207 15.44 -16.33 24.32
N LYS A 208 15.65 -16.55 25.61
CA LYS A 208 15.42 -15.54 26.64
C LYS A 208 16.42 -14.38 26.51
N ASN A 209 16.00 -13.21 26.96
CA ASN A 209 16.82 -12.00 27.00
C ASN A 209 17.30 -11.44 25.65
N ILE A 210 16.67 -11.80 24.55
CA ILE A 210 16.90 -11.22 23.22
C ILE A 210 15.90 -10.08 22.97
N SER A 211 16.37 -8.99 22.38
CA SER A 211 15.53 -7.89 21.89
C SER A 211 16.28 -7.08 20.84
N VAL A 212 15.55 -6.32 20.02
CA VAL A 212 16.13 -5.42 19.01
C VAL A 212 17.19 -4.48 19.64
N ASN A 213 16.89 -3.89 20.79
CA ASN A 213 17.84 -2.97 21.47
C ASN A 213 19.13 -3.66 21.91
N LYS A 214 19.03 -4.85 22.50
CA LYS A 214 20.23 -5.60 22.94
C LYS A 214 21.09 -6.04 21.76
N MET A 215 20.48 -6.41 20.63
CA MET A 215 21.22 -6.74 19.41
C MET A 215 21.87 -5.50 18.78
N LEU A 216 21.16 -4.37 18.74
CA LEU A 216 21.73 -3.10 18.29
C LEU A 216 22.93 -2.65 19.13
N ASP A 217 22.90 -2.92 20.43
CA ASP A 217 24.00 -2.62 21.36
C ASP A 217 25.09 -3.70 21.37
N LYS A 218 24.97 -4.74 20.52
CA LYS A 218 25.86 -5.92 20.47
C LYS A 218 26.05 -6.62 21.83
N LYS A 219 25.01 -6.59 22.69
CA LYS A 219 24.99 -7.23 24.01
C LYS A 219 24.56 -8.70 23.97
N VAL A 220 24.34 -9.24 22.79
CA VAL A 220 23.97 -10.65 22.55
C VAL A 220 25.18 -11.35 21.97
N ASP A 221 25.63 -12.42 22.64
CA ASP A 221 26.69 -13.27 22.14
C ASP A 221 26.11 -14.17 21.03
N THR A 222 26.54 -13.95 19.82
CA THR A 222 26.12 -14.71 18.61
C THR A 222 27.23 -15.67 18.13
N SER A 223 28.38 -15.70 18.77
CA SER A 223 29.51 -16.57 18.40
C SER A 223 29.19 -18.07 18.51
N ILE A 224 28.19 -18.41 19.32
CA ILE A 224 27.72 -19.78 19.55
C ILE A 224 26.73 -20.29 18.51
N LEU A 225 26.27 -19.43 17.59
CA LEU A 225 25.29 -19.80 16.57
C LEU A 225 25.93 -20.71 15.51
N LYS A 226 25.74 -22.02 15.65
CA LYS A 226 26.19 -23.02 14.66
C LYS A 226 25.00 -23.65 13.98
N GLY A 227 24.91 -23.52 12.64
CA GLY A 227 23.83 -24.10 11.84
C GLY A 227 22.45 -23.45 12.06
N VAL A 228 22.39 -22.30 12.76
CA VAL A 228 21.16 -21.54 13.00
C VAL A 228 21.42 -20.04 12.91
N THR A 229 20.42 -19.28 12.51
CA THR A 229 20.38 -17.82 12.57
C THR A 229 19.46 -17.36 13.70
N LEU A 230 19.77 -16.23 14.31
CA LEU A 230 19.01 -15.63 15.41
C LEU A 230 18.26 -14.39 14.95
N THR A 231 16.95 -14.36 15.15
CA THR A 231 16.13 -13.17 14.92
C THR A 231 15.96 -12.33 16.20
N PRO A 232 15.70 -11.02 16.09
CA PRO A 232 15.64 -10.12 17.24
C PRO A 232 14.50 -10.36 18.24
N ASN A 233 13.51 -11.16 17.88
CA ASN A 233 12.49 -11.65 18.83
C ASN A 233 12.92 -12.92 19.60
N GLY A 234 14.13 -13.43 19.35
CA GLY A 234 14.65 -14.64 19.99
C GLY A 234 14.32 -15.95 19.28
N ALA A 235 13.71 -15.92 18.09
CA ALA A 235 13.49 -17.14 17.31
C ALA A 235 14.78 -17.58 16.60
N LEU A 236 14.97 -18.89 16.48
CA LEU A 236 16.09 -19.53 15.79
C LEU A 236 15.59 -20.27 14.54
N PHE A 237 16.24 -20.04 13.40
CA PHE A 237 15.97 -20.74 12.16
C PHE A 237 17.21 -21.48 11.68
N LYS A 238 17.02 -22.70 11.14
CA LYS A 238 18.11 -23.53 10.61
C LYS A 238 18.75 -22.84 9.38
N THR A 239 20.08 -22.92 9.30
CA THR A 239 20.85 -22.46 8.13
C THR A 239 21.42 -23.62 7.32
N THR A 240 21.17 -24.86 7.71
CA THR A 240 21.67 -26.06 7.01
C THR A 240 20.87 -26.45 5.77
N THR A 241 19.60 -26.09 5.73
CA THR A 241 18.68 -26.41 4.62
C THR A 241 17.81 -25.19 4.31
N LYS A 242 17.62 -24.88 3.03
CA LYS A 242 16.76 -23.77 2.61
C LYS A 242 15.29 -24.09 2.83
N GLY A 243 14.58 -23.19 3.50
CA GLY A 243 13.14 -23.33 3.72
C GLY A 243 12.33 -23.11 2.44
N PHE A 244 11.10 -23.67 2.40
CA PHE A 244 10.23 -23.51 1.23
C PHE A 244 9.75 -22.07 1.02
N LEU A 245 9.50 -21.30 2.10
CA LEU A 245 9.13 -19.88 1.96
C LEU A 245 10.26 -19.05 1.36
N PRO A 246 11.50 -19.09 1.88
CA PRO A 246 12.65 -18.45 1.24
C PRO A 246 12.86 -18.83 -0.22
N GLU A 247 12.73 -20.13 -0.54
CA GLU A 247 12.87 -20.62 -1.91
C GLU A 247 11.80 -20.01 -2.84
N LEU A 248 10.56 -19.99 -2.38
CA LEU A 248 9.44 -19.43 -3.13
C LEU A 248 9.57 -17.91 -3.30
N MET A 249 9.97 -17.18 -2.23
CA MET A 249 10.24 -15.74 -2.30
C MET A 249 11.34 -15.42 -3.31
N GLN A 250 12.45 -16.17 -3.29
CA GLN A 250 13.56 -15.99 -4.23
C GLN A 250 13.09 -16.17 -5.67
N LYS A 251 12.41 -17.29 -5.96
CA LYS A 251 11.88 -17.56 -7.30
C LYS A 251 10.96 -16.47 -7.81
N MET A 252 10.03 -16.00 -6.97
CA MET A 252 9.09 -14.95 -7.34
C MET A 252 9.78 -13.60 -7.55
N TYR A 253 10.82 -13.30 -6.76
CA TYR A 253 11.60 -12.09 -6.90
C TYR A 253 12.44 -12.11 -8.18
N ASP A 254 13.11 -13.20 -8.47
CA ASP A 254 13.93 -13.38 -9.69
C ASP A 254 13.04 -13.29 -10.94
N ASP A 255 11.88 -13.94 -10.94
CA ASP A 255 10.89 -13.81 -12.00
C ASP A 255 10.45 -12.34 -12.18
N ARG A 256 10.17 -11.64 -11.09
CA ARG A 256 9.80 -10.21 -11.15
C ARG A 256 10.89 -9.36 -11.79
N VAL A 257 12.14 -9.53 -11.36
CA VAL A 257 13.28 -8.78 -11.91
C VAL A 257 13.42 -9.05 -13.40
N LYS A 258 13.39 -10.32 -13.81
CA LYS A 258 13.44 -10.75 -15.21
C LYS A 258 12.36 -10.08 -16.06
N TYR A 259 11.09 -10.19 -15.65
CA TYR A 259 9.99 -9.63 -16.43
C TYR A 259 9.95 -8.10 -16.40
N LYS A 260 10.41 -7.45 -15.31
CA LYS A 260 10.59 -5.99 -15.28
C LYS A 260 11.63 -5.55 -16.31
N GLN A 261 12.74 -6.28 -16.42
CA GLN A 261 13.79 -5.99 -17.40
C GLN A 261 13.27 -6.17 -18.84
N LEU A 262 12.63 -7.29 -19.15
CA LEU A 262 12.02 -7.53 -20.46
C LEU A 262 10.98 -6.47 -20.84
N MET A 263 10.20 -5.99 -19.87
CA MET A 263 9.25 -4.89 -20.09
C MET A 263 9.99 -3.59 -20.44
N LEU A 264 11.08 -3.26 -19.74
CA LEU A 264 11.86 -2.05 -19.99
C LEU A 264 12.56 -2.09 -21.35
N GLU A 265 13.08 -3.24 -21.75
CA GLU A 265 13.67 -3.47 -23.08
C GLU A 265 12.61 -3.27 -24.17
N ALA A 266 11.44 -3.91 -24.03
CA ALA A 266 10.33 -3.73 -24.97
C ALA A 266 9.83 -2.27 -25.05
N LYS A 267 9.87 -1.50 -23.94
CA LYS A 267 9.58 -0.07 -23.93
C LYS A 267 10.61 0.74 -24.72
N LYS A 268 11.91 0.46 -24.55
CA LYS A 268 12.97 1.12 -25.32
C LYS A 268 12.82 0.84 -26.81
N ASP A 269 12.53 -0.41 -27.18
CA ASP A 269 12.29 -0.78 -28.59
C ASP A 269 11.05 -0.09 -29.16
N TYR A 270 9.96 0.00 -28.37
CA TYR A 270 8.77 0.75 -28.78
C TYR A 270 9.05 2.23 -29.00
N GLU A 271 9.84 2.87 -28.12
CA GLU A 271 10.20 4.27 -28.30
C GLU A 271 11.02 4.50 -29.57
N ARG A 272 11.87 3.54 -29.96
CA ARG A 272 12.69 3.58 -31.16
C ARG A 272 11.90 3.28 -32.43
N THR A 273 11.05 2.24 -32.42
CA THR A 273 10.40 1.70 -33.65
C THR A 273 8.96 2.15 -33.83
N LYS A 274 8.28 2.52 -32.74
CA LYS A 274 6.84 2.80 -32.64
C LYS A 274 5.94 1.65 -33.14
N ASP A 275 6.49 0.40 -33.16
CA ASP A 275 5.71 -0.79 -33.58
C ASP A 275 4.56 -1.07 -32.62
N PRO A 276 3.27 -1.03 -33.08
CA PRO A 276 2.13 -1.27 -32.21
C PRO A 276 2.10 -2.66 -31.56
N LYS A 277 2.76 -3.67 -32.13
CA LYS A 277 2.83 -5.03 -31.57
C LYS A 277 3.57 -5.05 -30.23
N LEU A 278 4.54 -4.15 -30.05
CA LEU A 278 5.29 -4.04 -28.79
C LEU A 278 4.42 -3.59 -27.62
N LYS A 279 3.31 -2.87 -27.86
CA LYS A 279 2.37 -2.49 -26.78
C LYS A 279 1.79 -3.72 -26.06
N LYS A 280 1.42 -4.78 -26.81
CA LYS A 280 0.95 -6.03 -26.22
C LYS A 280 2.04 -6.73 -25.42
N THR A 281 3.26 -6.74 -25.92
CA THR A 281 4.43 -7.34 -25.24
C THR A 281 4.74 -6.59 -23.94
N ILE A 282 4.73 -5.25 -23.97
CA ILE A 282 4.92 -4.39 -22.79
C ILE A 282 3.83 -4.67 -21.75
N SER A 283 2.55 -4.70 -22.15
CA SER A 283 1.43 -5.00 -21.25
C SER A 283 1.58 -6.38 -20.61
N LYS A 284 1.87 -7.42 -21.40
CA LYS A 284 2.10 -8.78 -20.92
C LYS A 284 3.20 -8.84 -19.85
N PHE A 285 4.37 -8.30 -20.14
CA PHE A 285 5.49 -8.35 -19.18
C PHE A 285 5.22 -7.48 -17.95
N ASN A 286 4.54 -6.35 -18.13
CA ASN A 286 4.12 -5.51 -17.01
C ASN A 286 3.16 -6.25 -16.09
N ASN A 287 2.15 -6.93 -16.62
CA ASN A 287 1.19 -7.69 -15.83
C ASN A 287 1.86 -8.83 -15.04
N ILE A 288 2.79 -9.57 -15.66
CA ILE A 288 3.52 -10.63 -14.96
C ILE A 288 4.38 -10.05 -13.82
N GLN A 289 5.18 -8.99 -14.07
CA GLN A 289 6.01 -8.41 -13.02
C GLN A 289 5.17 -7.77 -11.91
N MET A 290 4.01 -7.16 -12.23
CA MET A 290 3.08 -6.61 -11.24
C MET A 290 2.40 -7.70 -10.43
N ALA A 291 1.99 -8.81 -11.05
CA ALA A 291 1.47 -9.98 -10.36
C ALA A 291 2.46 -10.48 -9.30
N LYS A 292 3.74 -10.64 -9.68
CA LYS A 292 4.80 -11.05 -8.74
C LYS A 292 5.03 -10.02 -7.63
N LYS A 293 5.03 -8.72 -7.95
CA LYS A 293 5.16 -7.64 -6.95
C LYS A 293 4.04 -7.68 -5.91
N ILE A 294 2.79 -7.80 -6.37
CA ILE A 294 1.62 -7.84 -5.51
C ILE A 294 1.65 -9.10 -4.63
N SER A 295 1.98 -10.24 -5.22
CA SER A 295 2.11 -11.49 -4.49
C SER A 295 3.16 -11.41 -3.39
N LEU A 296 4.39 -10.98 -3.71
CA LEU A 296 5.47 -10.81 -2.73
C LEU A 296 5.06 -9.87 -1.57
N ASN A 297 4.47 -8.73 -1.88
CA ASN A 297 4.04 -7.78 -0.85
C ASN A 297 2.89 -8.31 0.03
N SER A 298 2.07 -9.23 -0.49
CA SER A 298 0.97 -9.84 0.25
C SER A 298 1.39 -11.01 1.16
N ALA A 299 2.59 -11.53 1.01
CA ALA A 299 3.10 -12.70 1.73
C ALA A 299 3.07 -12.51 3.25
N TYR A 300 3.67 -11.42 3.72
CA TYR A 300 3.68 -11.11 5.16
C TYR A 300 2.26 -10.98 5.72
N GLY A 301 1.35 -10.34 4.98
CA GLY A 301 -0.06 -10.23 5.36
C GLY A 301 -0.77 -11.59 5.49
N ALA A 302 -0.38 -12.58 4.69
CA ALA A 302 -0.86 -13.96 4.83
C ALA A 302 -0.23 -14.65 6.04
N ILE A 303 1.09 -14.60 6.19
CA ILE A 303 1.85 -15.24 7.29
C ILE A 303 1.37 -14.74 8.66
N GLY A 304 1.10 -13.45 8.80
CA GLY A 304 0.59 -12.82 10.02
C GLY A 304 -0.92 -12.98 10.26
N ASN A 305 -1.63 -13.74 9.42
CA ASN A 305 -3.08 -13.90 9.53
C ASN A 305 -3.43 -15.23 10.23
N VAL A 306 -4.21 -15.16 11.30
CA VAL A 306 -4.63 -16.33 12.12
C VAL A 306 -5.38 -17.43 11.32
N TRP A 307 -5.99 -17.07 10.19
CA TRP A 307 -6.67 -18.00 9.28
C TRP A 307 -5.74 -18.70 8.28
N PHE A 308 -4.44 -18.33 8.29
CA PHE A 308 -3.47 -18.95 7.42
C PHE A 308 -3.02 -20.31 7.98
N ARG A 309 -2.89 -21.31 7.11
CA ARG A 309 -2.51 -22.68 7.49
C ARG A 309 -1.17 -22.74 8.24
N TYR A 310 -0.21 -21.92 7.81
CA TYR A 310 1.14 -21.87 8.35
C TYR A 310 1.33 -20.70 9.33
N TYR A 311 0.22 -20.14 9.87
CA TYR A 311 0.31 -19.07 10.86
C TYR A 311 1.10 -19.54 12.08
N ASN A 312 2.10 -18.75 12.42
CA ASN A 312 2.85 -18.88 13.66
C ASN A 312 3.23 -17.47 14.11
N LEU A 313 2.82 -17.09 15.33
CA LEU A 313 3.07 -15.75 15.88
C LEU A 313 4.56 -15.44 15.96
N LEU A 314 5.37 -16.44 16.37
CA LEU A 314 6.82 -16.31 16.49
C LEU A 314 7.48 -16.02 15.13
N VAL A 315 7.01 -16.68 14.07
CA VAL A 315 7.46 -16.47 12.69
C VAL A 315 7.07 -15.07 12.18
N ALA A 316 5.83 -14.66 12.43
CA ALA A 316 5.35 -13.34 12.00
C ALA A 316 6.10 -12.19 12.71
N GLU A 317 6.32 -12.33 14.02
CA GLU A 317 7.08 -11.37 14.82
C GLU A 317 8.56 -11.35 14.45
N ALA A 318 9.14 -12.51 14.07
CA ALA A 318 10.52 -12.58 13.60
C ALA A 318 10.75 -11.69 12.37
N ILE A 319 9.80 -11.65 11.43
CA ILE A 319 9.91 -10.81 10.24
C ILE A 319 9.90 -9.33 10.59
N THR A 320 8.95 -8.88 11.43
CA THR A 320 8.83 -7.45 11.78
C THR A 320 9.98 -6.95 12.65
N THR A 321 10.40 -7.74 13.64
CA THR A 321 11.53 -7.37 14.50
C THR A 321 12.87 -7.38 13.77
N SER A 322 13.04 -8.29 12.79
CA SER A 322 14.20 -8.25 11.88
C SER A 322 14.20 -7.00 11.00
N GLY A 323 13.02 -6.56 10.54
CA GLY A 323 12.88 -5.28 9.83
C GLY A 323 13.22 -4.07 10.69
N GLN A 324 12.71 -4.04 11.93
CA GLN A 324 13.08 -3.01 12.91
C GLN A 324 14.59 -2.99 13.18
N PHE A 325 15.20 -4.17 13.29
CA PHE A 325 16.63 -4.28 13.53
C PHE A 325 17.44 -3.77 12.33
N ALA A 326 17.09 -4.18 11.12
CA ALA A 326 17.77 -3.78 9.88
C ALA A 326 17.74 -2.25 9.68
N ILE A 327 16.57 -1.61 9.82
CA ILE A 327 16.43 -0.16 9.59
C ILE A 327 17.14 0.65 10.67
N ARG A 328 17.04 0.25 11.94
CA ARG A 328 17.69 0.94 13.06
C ARG A 328 19.20 0.70 13.10
N TYR A 329 19.67 -0.44 12.62
CA TYR A 329 21.09 -0.74 12.48
C TYR A 329 21.73 0.18 11.44
N ILE A 330 21.13 0.30 10.25
CA ILE A 330 21.68 1.17 9.20
C ILE A 330 21.58 2.65 9.57
N GLU A 331 20.53 3.07 10.30
CA GLU A 331 20.41 4.42 10.83
C GLU A 331 21.61 4.78 11.74
N ARG A 332 21.94 3.90 12.69
CA ARG A 332 23.11 4.11 13.58
C ARG A 332 24.42 4.10 12.80
N SER A 333 24.59 3.16 11.90
CA SER A 333 25.82 3.02 11.10
C SER A 333 26.06 4.24 10.21
N LEU A 334 25.02 4.75 9.52
CA LEU A 334 25.11 5.94 8.67
C LEU A 334 25.38 7.21 9.48
N ASN A 335 24.75 7.39 10.66
CA ASN A 335 25.05 8.53 11.53
C ASN A 335 26.52 8.50 11.98
N GLY A 336 27.05 7.35 12.39
CA GLY A 336 28.46 7.20 12.74
C GLY A 336 29.40 7.49 11.58
N TYR A 337 29.09 6.96 10.40
CA TYR A 337 29.87 7.17 9.17
C TYR A 337 29.93 8.65 8.75
N LEU A 338 28.78 9.32 8.72
CA LEU A 338 28.69 10.73 8.34
C LEU A 338 29.37 11.65 9.35
N ASN A 339 29.24 11.39 10.67
CA ASN A 339 29.98 12.12 11.69
C ASN A 339 31.49 12.01 11.49
N LYS A 340 32.00 10.81 11.15
CA LYS A 340 33.42 10.59 10.90
C LYS A 340 33.91 11.35 9.66
N ILE A 341 33.17 11.29 8.53
CA ILE A 341 33.59 11.93 7.26
C ILE A 341 33.48 13.44 7.33
N LEU A 342 32.42 13.94 7.97
CA LEU A 342 32.14 15.37 8.07
C LEU A 342 32.84 16.03 9.27
N GLU A 343 33.61 15.25 10.07
CA GLU A 343 34.33 15.72 11.24
C GLU A 343 33.39 16.42 12.24
N THR A 344 32.22 15.82 12.47
CA THR A 344 31.23 16.30 13.43
C THR A 344 31.11 15.30 14.59
N ASN A 345 30.59 15.74 15.74
CA ASN A 345 30.44 14.89 16.91
C ASN A 345 28.99 14.84 17.37
N GLY A 346 28.38 13.64 17.35
CA GLY A 346 27.02 13.44 17.82
C GLY A 346 25.92 14.10 16.99
N GLU A 347 26.24 14.51 15.76
CA GLU A 347 25.26 15.08 14.83
C GLU A 347 24.32 14.00 14.32
N GLU A 348 23.02 14.28 14.26
CA GLU A 348 22.04 13.36 13.73
C GLU A 348 21.67 13.73 12.30
N TYR A 349 22.25 13.00 11.34
CA TYR A 349 22.02 13.19 9.90
C TYR A 349 20.76 12.49 9.41
N ILE A 350 20.34 11.41 10.08
CA ILE A 350 19.10 10.69 9.72
C ILE A 350 17.92 11.41 10.35
N ILE A 351 17.25 12.22 9.55
CA ILE A 351 16.13 13.06 10.00
C ILE A 351 14.82 12.30 10.17
N ALA A 352 14.63 11.21 9.44
CA ALA A 352 13.47 10.33 9.53
C ALA A 352 13.79 8.93 9.02
N SER A 353 13.03 7.93 9.47
CA SER A 353 12.97 6.61 8.87
C SER A 353 11.54 6.05 8.96
N ASP A 354 11.14 5.24 7.99
CA ASP A 354 9.82 4.63 7.94
C ASP A 354 9.89 3.23 7.34
N THR A 355 9.79 2.23 8.18
CA THR A 355 9.70 0.81 7.84
C THR A 355 10.92 0.29 7.05
N ASP A 356 11.12 0.76 5.83
CA ASP A 356 12.12 0.33 4.85
C ASP A 356 12.95 1.48 4.27
N SER A 357 12.67 2.72 4.64
CA SER A 357 13.36 3.90 4.11
C SER A 357 14.03 4.74 5.19
N VAL A 358 15.17 5.36 4.83
CA VAL A 358 15.88 6.37 5.63
C VAL A 358 16.01 7.66 4.86
N TYR A 359 15.90 8.79 5.56
CA TYR A 359 16.02 10.15 5.00
C TYR A 359 17.21 10.84 5.65
N ILE A 360 18.18 11.22 4.83
CA ILE A 360 19.48 11.75 5.23
C ILE A 360 19.60 13.20 4.76
N ARG A 361 19.99 14.11 5.66
CA ARG A 361 20.32 15.49 5.29
C ARG A 361 21.81 15.61 4.93
N PHE A 362 22.08 16.31 3.85
CA PHE A 362 23.43 16.56 3.32
C PHE A 362 23.78 18.05 3.25
N ASP A 363 23.02 18.90 3.94
CA ASP A 363 23.24 20.35 4.01
C ASP A 363 24.68 20.73 4.39
N LYS A 364 25.26 20.07 5.39
CA LYS A 364 26.64 20.30 5.80
C LYS A 364 27.66 19.86 4.77
N LEU A 365 27.44 18.74 4.09
CA LEU A 365 28.32 18.28 3.00
C LEU A 365 28.28 19.26 1.84
N VAL A 366 27.08 19.63 1.40
CA VAL A 366 26.90 20.59 0.29
C VAL A 366 27.51 21.94 0.65
N GLY A 367 27.31 22.45 1.86
CA GLY A 367 27.90 23.71 2.32
C GLY A 367 29.44 23.69 2.41
N LYS A 368 30.06 22.51 2.66
CA LYS A 368 31.54 22.38 2.61
C LYS A 368 32.08 22.40 1.17
N VAL A 369 31.36 21.79 0.23
CA VAL A 369 31.83 21.60 -1.15
C VAL A 369 31.42 22.77 -2.07
N PHE A 370 30.21 23.27 -1.91
CA PHE A 370 29.59 24.29 -2.76
C PHE A 370 29.30 25.56 -1.97
N LYS A 371 30.34 26.37 -1.69
CA LYS A 371 30.20 27.59 -0.87
C LYS A 371 29.31 28.66 -1.53
N ASP A 372 29.43 28.82 -2.86
CA ASP A 372 28.78 29.90 -3.63
C ASP A 372 28.04 29.36 -4.89
N GLU A 373 27.84 28.05 -5.01
CA GLU A 373 27.19 27.46 -6.18
C GLU A 373 25.66 27.60 -6.08
N THR A 374 25.08 28.24 -7.08
CA THR A 374 23.63 28.45 -7.22
C THR A 374 22.98 27.43 -8.16
N ASP A 375 23.77 26.74 -8.99
CA ASP A 375 23.28 25.72 -9.93
C ASP A 375 22.97 24.42 -9.18
N LYS A 376 21.70 24.23 -8.90
CA LYS A 376 21.20 23.03 -8.22
C LYS A 376 21.46 21.74 -8.99
N SER A 377 21.56 21.80 -10.33
CA SER A 377 21.82 20.61 -11.15
C SER A 377 23.18 19.99 -10.83
N LYS A 378 24.22 20.81 -10.69
CA LYS A 378 25.57 20.35 -10.31
C LYS A 378 25.60 19.72 -8.92
N ILE A 379 24.84 20.30 -7.96
CA ILE A 379 24.73 19.76 -6.61
C ILE A 379 24.03 18.41 -6.63
N VAL A 380 22.96 18.28 -7.41
CA VAL A 380 22.21 17.02 -7.55
C VAL A 380 23.09 15.94 -8.20
N ASP A 381 23.88 16.27 -9.24
CA ASP A 381 24.82 15.34 -9.87
C ASP A 381 25.92 14.88 -8.90
N PHE A 382 26.44 15.82 -8.10
CA PHE A 382 27.39 15.49 -7.03
C PHE A 382 26.79 14.56 -5.99
N LEU A 383 25.59 14.84 -5.50
CA LEU A 383 24.89 14.01 -4.50
C LEU A 383 24.57 12.63 -5.05
N ASP A 384 24.18 12.52 -6.32
CA ASP A 384 23.95 11.24 -6.99
C ASP A 384 25.23 10.39 -7.02
N LYS A 385 26.36 11.02 -7.35
CA LYS A 385 27.66 10.37 -7.30
C LYS A 385 28.07 9.97 -5.88
N VAL A 386 27.86 10.83 -4.89
CA VAL A 386 28.10 10.51 -3.48
C VAL A 386 27.24 9.32 -3.03
N ALA A 387 25.96 9.28 -3.43
CA ALA A 387 25.09 8.16 -3.13
C ALA A 387 25.65 6.84 -3.68
N THR A 388 25.99 6.82 -4.98
CA THR A 388 26.46 5.62 -5.69
C THR A 388 27.85 5.17 -5.25
N ASP A 389 28.81 6.11 -5.11
CA ASP A 389 30.22 5.77 -4.90
C ASP A 389 30.58 5.61 -3.41
N LYS A 390 29.81 6.16 -2.49
CA LYS A 390 30.15 6.20 -1.05
C LYS A 390 29.06 5.64 -0.15
N ILE A 391 27.81 6.09 -0.29
CA ILE A 391 26.74 5.74 0.66
C ILE A 391 26.25 4.32 0.41
N GLU A 392 25.89 3.96 -0.83
CA GLU A 392 25.43 2.61 -1.15
C GLU A 392 26.46 1.52 -0.82
N PRO A 393 27.75 1.64 -1.18
CA PRO A 393 28.75 0.65 -0.78
C PRO A 393 28.94 0.55 0.73
N PHE A 394 28.84 1.65 1.46
CA PHE A 394 28.88 1.63 2.92
C PHE A 394 27.66 0.90 3.52
N ILE A 395 26.48 1.12 2.95
CA ILE A 395 25.23 0.43 3.35
C ILE A 395 25.38 -1.08 3.09
N ASP A 396 25.84 -1.48 1.91
CA ASP A 396 26.03 -2.89 1.54
C ASP A 396 27.02 -3.58 2.51
N LYS A 397 28.12 -2.93 2.86
CA LYS A 397 29.08 -3.42 3.86
C LYS A 397 28.42 -3.55 5.24
N SER A 398 27.66 -2.55 5.64
CA SER A 398 26.99 -2.55 6.94
C SER A 398 25.96 -3.69 7.06
N TYR A 399 25.22 -3.98 5.99
CA TYR A 399 24.28 -5.10 5.97
C TYR A 399 24.98 -6.46 5.89
N GLN A 400 26.19 -6.56 5.29
CA GLN A 400 27.00 -7.76 5.40
C GLN A 400 27.45 -8.00 6.85
N GLU A 401 27.93 -6.97 7.55
CA GLU A 401 28.30 -7.06 8.98
C GLU A 401 27.11 -7.45 9.86
N LEU A 402 25.90 -6.97 9.54
CA LEU A 402 24.69 -7.37 10.23
C LEU A 402 24.36 -8.84 9.97
N ALA A 403 24.44 -9.30 8.73
CA ALA A 403 24.19 -10.69 8.35
C ALA A 403 25.17 -11.65 9.04
N ASP A 404 26.45 -11.29 9.09
CA ASP A 404 27.49 -12.06 9.79
C ASP A 404 27.21 -12.11 11.29
N TYR A 405 26.81 -10.99 11.90
CA TYR A 405 26.49 -10.91 13.32
C TYR A 405 25.37 -11.86 13.74
N VAL A 406 24.33 -12.02 12.95
CA VAL A 406 23.19 -12.89 13.25
C VAL A 406 23.35 -14.31 12.71
N ASN A 407 24.50 -14.63 12.10
CA ASN A 407 24.73 -15.88 11.36
C ASN A 407 23.62 -16.13 10.33
N ALA A 408 23.30 -15.13 9.51
CA ALA A 408 22.24 -15.21 8.53
C ALA A 408 22.49 -16.35 7.52
N TYR A 409 21.43 -16.90 6.96
CA TYR A 409 21.51 -17.91 5.90
C TYR A 409 22.22 -17.35 4.66
N GLU A 410 21.87 -16.12 4.28
CA GLU A 410 22.44 -15.40 3.13
C GLU A 410 22.22 -13.89 3.34
N GLN A 411 23.14 -13.01 2.91
CA GLN A 411 22.91 -11.57 2.90
C GLN A 411 22.00 -11.18 1.73
N LYS A 412 20.84 -10.56 2.01
CA LYS A 412 19.83 -10.17 1.01
C LYS A 412 19.42 -8.70 1.08
N MET A 413 19.81 -7.96 2.10
CA MET A 413 19.43 -6.55 2.23
C MET A 413 20.18 -5.69 1.20
N GLN A 414 19.42 -4.99 0.38
CA GLN A 414 19.92 -4.02 -0.59
C GLN A 414 19.10 -2.73 -0.45
N MET A 415 19.78 -1.63 -0.18
CA MET A 415 19.18 -0.32 -0.06
C MET A 415 19.74 0.58 -1.16
N LYS A 416 18.84 1.21 -1.91
CA LYS A 416 19.19 2.05 -3.04
C LYS A 416 18.66 3.46 -2.86
N ARG A 417 19.36 4.44 -3.46
CA ARG A 417 18.90 5.82 -3.47
C ARG A 417 17.57 5.93 -4.23
N GLU A 418 16.57 6.51 -3.57
CA GLU A 418 15.24 6.74 -4.16
C GLU A 418 15.07 8.19 -4.61
N VAL A 419 15.31 9.18 -3.71
CA VAL A 419 15.06 10.60 -3.99
C VAL A 419 16.28 11.45 -3.71
N ILE A 420 16.49 12.51 -4.52
CA ILE A 420 17.34 13.66 -4.20
C ILE A 420 16.46 14.91 -4.22
N ALA A 421 16.37 15.60 -3.09
CA ALA A 421 15.58 16.81 -2.91
C ALA A 421 16.45 17.96 -2.37
N ASP A 422 16.25 19.18 -2.88
CA ASP A 422 16.92 20.36 -2.34
C ASP A 422 16.32 20.83 -1.02
N LYS A 423 15.02 20.54 -0.81
CA LYS A 423 14.27 20.86 0.41
C LYS A 423 13.33 19.72 0.79
N GLY A 424 13.19 19.48 2.09
CA GLY A 424 12.23 18.55 2.65
C GLY A 424 11.64 19.08 3.95
N ILE A 425 10.34 18.94 4.14
CA ILE A 425 9.63 19.39 5.35
C ILE A 425 8.98 18.17 5.99
N TRP A 426 9.25 17.93 7.28
CA TRP A 426 8.57 16.94 8.11
C TRP A 426 7.68 17.63 9.12
N THR A 427 6.42 17.20 9.21
CA THR A 427 5.45 17.72 10.20
C THR A 427 5.13 16.69 11.29
N ALA A 428 5.23 15.41 10.98
CA ALA A 428 5.03 14.28 11.91
C ALA A 428 5.47 12.97 11.25
N LYS A 429 5.41 11.86 11.99
CA LYS A 429 5.59 10.51 11.42
C LYS A 429 4.69 10.30 10.21
N LYS A 430 5.28 9.81 9.11
CA LYS A 430 4.59 9.55 7.83
C LYS A 430 3.95 10.79 7.18
N ARG A 431 4.38 12.00 7.57
CA ARG A 431 3.84 13.26 7.05
C ARG A 431 4.99 14.17 6.65
N TYR A 432 5.29 14.19 5.36
CA TYR A 432 6.41 14.98 4.81
C TYR A 432 6.17 15.41 3.37
N ILE A 433 6.94 16.38 2.94
CA ILE A 433 6.97 16.92 1.60
C ILE A 433 8.43 17.06 1.16
N LEU A 434 8.77 16.57 -0.03
CA LEU A 434 10.08 16.71 -0.65
C LEU A 434 9.95 17.47 -1.97
N ASN A 435 10.83 18.43 -2.21
CA ASN A 435 11.01 19.09 -3.50
C ASN A 435 12.04 18.30 -4.31
N ALA A 436 11.57 17.24 -4.99
CA ALA A 436 12.42 16.24 -5.61
C ALA A 436 12.94 16.66 -6.99
N HIS A 437 14.25 16.67 -7.14
CA HIS A 437 14.95 16.87 -8.42
C HIS A 437 15.21 15.56 -9.17
N ASP A 438 15.33 14.45 -8.43
CA ASP A 438 15.53 13.11 -8.97
C ASP A 438 14.74 12.09 -8.18
N VAL A 439 14.11 11.15 -8.86
CA VAL A 439 13.42 10.01 -8.26
C VAL A 439 13.80 8.74 -9.02
N GLU A 440 14.42 7.78 -8.35
CA GLU A 440 14.88 6.49 -8.90
C GLU A 440 15.74 6.67 -10.18
N GLY A 441 16.59 7.71 -10.25
CA GLY A 441 17.42 8.00 -11.42
C GLY A 441 16.73 8.77 -12.55
N VAL A 442 15.44 9.12 -12.37
CA VAL A 442 14.73 10.00 -13.30
C VAL A 442 14.92 11.45 -12.88
N ARG A 443 15.74 12.18 -13.65
CA ARG A 443 16.03 13.58 -13.43
C ARG A 443 14.89 14.46 -13.97
N TYR A 444 14.36 15.37 -13.15
CA TYR A 444 13.33 16.33 -13.55
C TYR A 444 13.96 17.66 -13.97
N LYS A 445 13.45 18.28 -15.03
CA LYS A 445 13.82 19.65 -15.44
C LYS A 445 13.39 20.68 -14.39
N GLU A 446 12.14 20.56 -13.94
CA GLU A 446 11.60 21.30 -12.81
C GLU A 446 11.31 20.30 -11.67
N PRO A 447 11.68 20.65 -10.43
CA PRO A 447 11.47 19.76 -9.30
C PRO A 447 10.01 19.44 -9.09
N LYS A 448 9.71 18.21 -8.67
CA LYS A 448 8.35 17.74 -8.37
C LYS A 448 8.16 17.52 -6.88
N LEU A 449 6.99 17.92 -6.37
CA LEU A 449 6.65 17.64 -4.97
C LEU A 449 6.29 16.15 -4.79
N LYS A 450 7.08 15.46 -3.94
CA LYS A 450 6.70 14.16 -3.37
C LYS A 450 6.04 14.43 -2.01
N ILE A 451 4.73 14.19 -1.92
CA ILE A 451 3.92 14.50 -0.73
C ILE A 451 3.41 13.19 -0.11
N MET A 452 3.67 13.00 1.18
CA MET A 452 3.22 11.81 1.91
C MET A 452 2.44 12.19 3.18
N GLY A 453 1.26 11.56 3.33
CA GLY A 453 0.46 11.62 4.55
C GLY A 453 -0.13 13.00 4.91
N VAL A 454 0.17 14.04 4.15
CA VAL A 454 -0.38 15.40 4.32
C VAL A 454 -1.78 15.47 3.70
N GLU A 455 -2.59 16.41 4.14
CA GLU A 455 -3.98 16.58 3.70
C GLU A 455 -4.12 16.75 2.18
N ALA A 456 -3.11 17.29 1.52
CA ALA A 456 -3.03 17.44 0.06
C ALA A 456 -3.21 16.12 -0.74
N VAL A 457 -2.94 14.97 -0.13
CA VAL A 457 -3.04 13.65 -0.79
C VAL A 457 -4.08 12.72 -0.15
N LYS A 458 -4.77 13.18 0.89
CA LYS A 458 -5.78 12.37 1.58
C LYS A 458 -7.14 12.46 0.89
N SER A 459 -7.74 11.32 0.58
CA SER A 459 -9.11 11.26 0.03
C SER A 459 -10.19 11.78 1.00
N SER A 460 -9.84 12.06 2.25
CA SER A 460 -10.74 12.66 3.25
C SER A 460 -10.71 14.19 3.25
N THR A 461 -9.90 14.81 2.42
CA THR A 461 -9.85 16.27 2.22
C THR A 461 -10.61 16.59 0.93
N PRO A 462 -11.49 17.58 0.90
CA PRO A 462 -12.21 17.98 -0.31
C PRO A 462 -11.25 18.31 -1.47
N ALA A 463 -11.65 18.00 -2.70
CA ALA A 463 -10.79 18.13 -3.88
C ALA A 463 -10.23 19.55 -4.07
N PRO A 464 -11.04 20.65 -3.99
CA PRO A 464 -10.51 22.01 -4.12
C PRO A 464 -9.45 22.33 -3.05
N CYS A 465 -9.69 21.88 -1.81
CA CYS A 465 -8.72 22.08 -0.74
C CYS A 465 -7.41 21.33 -0.99
N ARG A 466 -7.46 20.10 -1.55
CA ARG A 466 -6.24 19.34 -1.88
C ARG A 466 -5.38 20.07 -2.90
N GLU A 467 -5.98 20.58 -3.96
CA GLU A 467 -5.24 21.31 -5.01
C GLU A 467 -4.64 22.61 -4.45
N LYS A 468 -5.42 23.38 -3.70
CA LYS A 468 -4.91 24.61 -3.07
C LYS A 468 -3.83 24.36 -2.01
N ILE A 469 -3.90 23.25 -1.27
CA ILE A 469 -2.80 22.85 -0.36
C ILE A 469 -1.55 22.53 -1.17
N LYS A 470 -1.64 21.85 -2.32
CA LYS A 470 -0.48 21.58 -3.19
C LYS A 470 0.14 22.88 -3.71
N GLU A 471 -0.67 23.83 -4.19
CA GLU A 471 -0.22 25.15 -4.61
C GLU A 471 0.49 25.88 -3.45
N ALA A 472 -0.11 25.89 -2.26
CA ALA A 472 0.49 26.48 -1.07
C ALA A 472 1.83 25.83 -0.70
N LEU A 473 1.97 24.51 -0.85
CA LEU A 473 3.23 23.80 -0.61
C LEU A 473 4.32 24.20 -1.60
N VAL A 474 3.98 24.47 -2.86
CA VAL A 474 4.93 25.02 -3.85
C VAL A 474 5.40 26.40 -3.42
N ILE A 475 4.49 27.27 -2.96
CA ILE A 475 4.82 28.60 -2.43
C ILE A 475 5.73 28.48 -1.22
N ILE A 476 5.40 27.62 -0.24
CA ILE A 476 6.23 27.38 0.96
C ILE A 476 7.65 26.95 0.60
N MET A 477 7.81 26.17 -0.48
CA MET A 477 9.14 25.70 -0.91
C MET A 477 9.96 26.77 -1.62
N ASN A 478 9.33 27.76 -2.28
CA ASN A 478 10.04 28.64 -3.21
C ASN A 478 9.94 30.13 -2.86
N GLU A 479 8.90 30.55 -2.12
CA GLU A 479 8.57 31.95 -1.87
C GLU A 479 8.61 32.29 -0.37
N ASP A 480 8.28 33.52 -0.05
CA ASP A 480 8.24 34.01 1.32
C ASP A 480 6.84 33.91 1.96
N SER A 481 6.77 34.22 3.25
CA SER A 481 5.53 34.17 4.03
C SER A 481 4.48 35.22 3.58
N LYS A 482 4.87 36.30 2.91
CA LYS A 482 3.94 37.35 2.44
C LYS A 482 3.13 36.83 1.25
N VAL A 483 3.82 36.17 0.29
CA VAL A 483 3.18 35.52 -0.86
C VAL A 483 2.20 34.46 -0.39
N LEU A 484 2.61 33.63 0.58
CA LEU A 484 1.75 32.60 1.15
C LEU A 484 0.50 33.21 1.83
N ASN A 485 0.68 34.25 2.60
CA ASN A 485 -0.46 34.94 3.27
C ASN A 485 -1.45 35.53 2.26
N SER A 486 -0.97 36.17 1.19
CA SER A 486 -1.83 36.65 0.11
C SER A 486 -2.62 35.50 -0.52
N PHE A 487 -1.94 34.45 -0.91
CA PHE A 487 -2.56 33.23 -1.48
C PHE A 487 -3.67 32.66 -0.58
N ILE A 488 -3.41 32.58 0.74
CA ILE A 488 -4.42 32.09 1.70
C ILE A 488 -5.65 32.97 1.76
N GLN A 489 -5.49 34.33 1.74
CA GLN A 489 -6.62 35.27 1.75
C GLN A 489 -7.44 35.17 0.46
N ASP A 490 -6.78 35.06 -0.69
CA ASP A 490 -7.43 34.89 -1.98
C ASP A 490 -8.24 33.60 -2.01
N PHE A 491 -7.63 32.46 -1.59
CA PHE A 491 -8.34 31.19 -1.49
C PHE A 491 -9.51 31.24 -0.50
N ARG A 492 -9.37 31.94 0.63
CA ARG A 492 -10.47 32.10 1.58
C ARG A 492 -11.68 32.75 0.94
N THR A 493 -11.46 33.77 0.09
CA THR A 493 -12.51 34.45 -0.65
C THR A 493 -13.15 33.55 -1.72
N GLU A 494 -12.34 32.77 -2.43
CA GLU A 494 -12.78 31.77 -3.40
C GLU A 494 -13.60 30.67 -2.73
N PHE A 495 -13.10 30.10 -1.63
CA PHE A 495 -13.72 29.01 -0.88
C PHE A 495 -15.15 29.33 -0.42
N MET A 496 -15.42 30.58 -0.01
CA MET A 496 -16.75 31.02 0.42
C MET A 496 -17.80 31.04 -0.70
N LYS A 497 -17.39 30.95 -1.96
CA LYS A 497 -18.25 30.90 -3.13
C LYS A 497 -18.51 29.50 -3.66
N LEU A 498 -17.79 28.48 -3.11
CA LEU A 498 -17.94 27.10 -3.55
C LEU A 498 -19.22 26.46 -2.99
N GLU A 499 -19.83 25.59 -3.79
CA GLU A 499 -21.04 24.86 -3.39
C GLU A 499 -20.75 23.92 -2.21
N PRO A 500 -21.73 23.71 -1.31
CA PRO A 500 -21.56 22.91 -0.10
C PRO A 500 -21.08 21.48 -0.33
N ASP A 501 -21.54 20.82 -1.38
CA ASP A 501 -21.17 19.44 -1.73
C ASP A 501 -19.72 19.33 -2.20
N VAL A 502 -19.17 20.39 -2.80
CA VAL A 502 -17.79 20.48 -3.29
C VAL A 502 -16.80 20.59 -2.13
N VAL A 503 -17.18 21.32 -1.07
CA VAL A 503 -16.32 21.55 0.11
C VAL A 503 -16.59 20.58 1.27
N ALA A 504 -17.59 19.72 1.16
CA ALA A 504 -17.93 18.75 2.17
C ALA A 504 -16.85 17.67 2.33
N TYR A 505 -16.60 17.26 3.59
CA TYR A 505 -15.57 16.28 3.93
C TYR A 505 -15.98 14.84 3.59
N PRO A 506 -15.26 14.13 2.70
CA PRO A 506 -15.50 12.72 2.45
C PRO A 506 -15.04 11.87 3.64
N ARG A 507 -15.91 11.03 4.20
CA ARG A 507 -15.59 10.10 5.30
C ARG A 507 -16.30 8.77 5.13
N SER A 508 -15.63 7.70 5.55
CA SER A 508 -16.26 6.38 5.65
C SER A 508 -17.02 6.26 6.97
N VAL A 509 -18.25 5.80 6.89
CA VAL A 509 -19.10 5.54 8.06
C VAL A 509 -18.80 4.15 8.60
N ASN A 510 -18.15 4.08 9.76
CA ASN A 510 -17.77 2.82 10.39
C ASN A 510 -18.36 2.72 11.80
N GLY A 511 -18.86 1.53 12.15
CA GLY A 511 -19.40 1.25 13.47
C GLY A 511 -20.83 1.76 13.67
N LEU A 512 -21.66 1.82 12.63
CA LEU A 512 -23.06 2.24 12.75
C LEU A 512 -23.78 1.51 13.88
N LEU A 513 -23.76 0.17 13.89
CA LEU A 513 -24.39 -0.64 14.94
C LEU A 513 -23.73 -0.41 16.31
N LYS A 514 -22.41 -0.23 16.36
CA LYS A 514 -21.69 0.04 17.61
C LYS A 514 -22.14 1.34 18.26
N TRP A 515 -22.42 2.37 17.44
CA TRP A 515 -22.74 3.72 17.89
C TRP A 515 -24.22 4.03 17.97
N THR A 516 -25.11 3.15 17.44
CA THR A 516 -26.57 3.29 17.56
C THR A 516 -27.00 2.90 18.96
N GLU A 517 -27.97 3.63 19.52
CA GLU A 517 -28.58 3.40 20.81
C GLU A 517 -30.11 3.56 20.70
N SER A 518 -30.86 2.75 21.45
CA SER A 518 -32.33 2.72 21.36
C SER A 518 -33.01 3.97 21.93
N HIS A 519 -32.44 4.57 22.98
CA HIS A 519 -33.08 5.71 23.68
C HIS A 519 -32.60 7.09 23.13
N ASN A 520 -31.32 7.23 22.75
CA ASN A 520 -30.72 8.51 22.38
C ASN A 520 -30.24 8.56 20.92
N LEU A 521 -30.72 7.67 20.06
CA LEU A 521 -30.29 7.48 18.69
C LEU A 521 -28.81 7.08 18.57
N PHE A 522 -27.89 7.75 19.25
CA PHE A 522 -26.45 7.47 19.20
C PHE A 522 -25.78 7.60 20.56
N LYS A 523 -24.77 6.78 20.81
CA LYS A 523 -23.98 6.76 22.05
C LYS A 523 -23.09 8.00 22.17
N LYS A 524 -22.81 8.40 23.43
CA LYS A 524 -21.85 9.46 23.73
C LYS A 524 -20.47 9.09 23.15
N GLY A 525 -19.79 10.07 22.51
CA GLY A 525 -18.47 9.87 21.89
C GLY A 525 -18.52 9.33 20.45
N ALA A 526 -19.71 9.10 19.87
CA ALA A 526 -19.81 8.73 18.46
C ALA A 526 -19.21 9.84 17.55
N PRO A 527 -18.43 9.48 16.51
CA PRO A 527 -17.90 10.45 15.56
C PRO A 527 -19.03 11.25 14.88
N ILE A 528 -18.79 12.53 14.60
CA ILE A 528 -19.86 13.44 14.14
C ILE A 528 -20.51 12.99 12.82
N HIS A 529 -19.71 12.53 11.85
CA HIS A 529 -20.23 12.01 10.59
C HIS A 529 -21.05 10.72 10.76
N VAL A 530 -20.73 9.89 11.78
CA VAL A 530 -21.51 8.70 12.11
C VAL A 530 -22.83 9.10 12.78
N LYS A 531 -22.82 10.11 13.66
CA LYS A 531 -24.05 10.68 14.20
C LYS A 531 -24.97 11.20 13.10
N GLY A 532 -24.40 11.95 12.13
CA GLY A 532 -25.15 12.43 10.97
C GLY A 532 -25.75 11.30 10.15
N ALA A 533 -25.01 10.21 9.92
CA ALA A 533 -25.51 9.04 9.20
C ALA A 533 -26.64 8.32 9.94
N ILE A 534 -26.51 8.14 11.26
CA ILE A 534 -27.56 7.53 12.09
C ILE A 534 -28.84 8.40 12.08
N LEU A 535 -28.68 9.73 12.26
CA LEU A 535 -29.81 10.66 12.22
C LEU A 535 -30.48 10.68 10.84
N TYR A 536 -29.71 10.69 9.75
CA TYR A 536 -30.23 10.60 8.40
C TYR A 536 -31.07 9.35 8.19
N ASN A 537 -30.56 8.18 8.59
CA ASN A 537 -31.27 6.93 8.49
C ASN A 537 -32.55 6.89 9.34
N HIS A 538 -32.53 7.52 10.53
CA HIS A 538 -33.71 7.66 11.39
C HIS A 538 -34.78 8.54 10.73
N LEU A 539 -34.40 9.70 10.21
CA LEU A 539 -35.31 10.62 9.52
C LEU A 539 -35.91 10.02 8.26
N LEU A 540 -35.13 9.24 7.48
CA LEU A 540 -35.66 8.50 6.33
C LEU A 540 -36.76 7.54 6.72
N LYS A 541 -36.59 6.83 7.83
CA LYS A 541 -37.58 5.89 8.35
C LYS A 541 -38.83 6.63 8.86
N GLU A 542 -38.65 7.67 9.65
CA GLU A 542 -39.74 8.48 10.22
C GLU A 542 -40.59 9.12 9.12
N LYS A 543 -39.95 9.73 8.12
CA LYS A 543 -40.62 10.40 7.00
C LYS A 543 -41.04 9.46 5.87
N LYS A 544 -40.85 8.14 6.00
CA LYS A 544 -41.17 7.11 4.98
C LYS A 544 -40.55 7.37 3.60
N LEU A 545 -39.33 7.89 3.58
CA LEU A 545 -38.61 8.27 2.37
C LEU A 545 -37.65 7.18 1.84
N GLN A 546 -37.72 5.96 2.37
CA GLN A 546 -36.80 4.86 2.02
C GLN A 546 -36.92 4.42 0.55
N GLY A 547 -38.07 4.67 -0.09
CA GLY A 547 -38.27 4.39 -1.51
C GLY A 547 -37.57 5.37 -2.44
N LYS A 548 -37.28 6.61 -1.95
CA LYS A 548 -36.64 7.68 -2.71
C LYS A 548 -35.14 7.77 -2.45
N TYR A 549 -34.72 7.58 -1.20
CA TYR A 549 -33.34 7.73 -0.78
C TYR A 549 -32.83 6.46 -0.07
N PRO A 550 -31.62 5.97 -0.41
CA PRO A 550 -31.05 4.78 0.20
C PRO A 550 -30.58 5.09 1.63
N TYR A 551 -30.64 4.06 2.50
CA TYR A 551 -29.99 4.12 3.80
C TYR A 551 -28.47 4.20 3.66
N ILE A 552 -27.83 5.02 4.48
CA ILE A 552 -26.40 4.97 4.69
C ILE A 552 -26.06 3.70 5.46
N GLN A 553 -25.16 2.90 4.93
CA GLN A 553 -24.77 1.62 5.49
C GLN A 553 -23.34 1.63 6.05
N GLU A 554 -23.00 0.57 6.79
CA GLU A 554 -21.65 0.35 7.30
C GLU A 554 -20.61 0.36 6.16
N GLY A 555 -19.54 1.14 6.31
CA GLY A 555 -18.47 1.28 5.30
C GLY A 555 -18.78 2.21 4.13
N ASP A 556 -19.99 2.79 4.03
CA ASP A 556 -20.31 3.79 3.00
C ASP A 556 -19.42 5.02 3.15
N LYS A 557 -19.04 5.60 2.03
CA LYS A 557 -18.44 6.93 2.00
C LYS A 557 -19.53 7.98 1.84
N ILE A 558 -19.54 8.92 2.76
CA ILE A 558 -20.45 10.08 2.75
C ILE A 558 -19.63 11.37 2.72
N LYS A 559 -20.25 12.42 2.23
CA LYS A 559 -19.76 13.79 2.41
C LYS A 559 -20.57 14.47 3.52
N PHE A 560 -19.93 15.21 4.42
CA PHE A 560 -20.61 15.94 5.48
C PHE A 560 -20.00 17.33 5.71
N LEU A 561 -20.82 18.23 6.22
CA LEU A 561 -20.45 19.58 6.63
C LEU A 561 -20.76 19.80 8.10
N HIS A 562 -19.95 20.64 8.75
CA HIS A 562 -20.30 21.20 10.05
C HIS A 562 -21.19 22.42 9.83
N MET A 563 -22.42 22.36 10.32
CA MET A 563 -23.30 23.52 10.34
C MET A 563 -23.16 24.24 11.69
N LYS A 564 -23.24 25.58 11.65
CA LYS A 564 -23.31 26.40 12.87
C LYS A 564 -24.68 26.29 13.50
#